data_974fe14a555e72ff3c0f08b354fdb23f
#
_entry.id   974fe14a555e72ff3c0f08b354fdb23f
#
_cell.length_a   1.000
_cell.length_b   1.000
_cell.length_c   1.000
_cell.angle_alpha   90.00
_cell.angle_beta   90.00
_cell.angle_gamma   90.00
#
_symmetry.space_group_name_H-M   'P 1'
#
loop_
_entity.id
_entity.type
_entity.pdbx_description
1 polymer ?
#
loop_
_entity_poly.entity_id
_entity_poly.type
_entity_poly.pdbx_seq_one_letter_code
_entity_poly.pdbx_strand_id
1 'polypeptide(L)' 'MEFFVCPCPETGNVILDGNDQGLNKDKSGNLLPKQCNTGLHTIALQCAAGKPCSPPQVTIVIENTDPISPMEVAFQCV' A
#
# COMPACT_ATOMS: atom_id res chain seq x y z
N MET A 1 -0.24 13.55 -9.91
CA MET A 1 -0.79 12.37 -9.19
C MET A 1 0.27 11.29 -9.11
N GLU A 2 0.51 10.78 -7.92
CA GLU A 2 1.50 9.73 -7.72
C GLU A 2 0.82 8.37 -7.58
N PHE A 3 1.61 7.30 -7.76
CA PHE A 3 1.09 5.93 -7.71
C PHE A 3 1.98 5.08 -6.82
N PHE A 4 1.35 4.19 -6.04
CA PHE A 4 2.08 3.26 -5.20
C PHE A 4 1.34 1.92 -5.11
N VAL A 5 2.08 0.87 -4.77
CA VAL A 5 1.54 -0.46 -4.52
C VAL A 5 2.05 -0.96 -3.17
N CYS A 6 1.29 -1.84 -2.55
CA CYS A 6 1.65 -2.39 -1.24
C CYS A 6 1.81 -3.91 -1.34
N PRO A 7 2.98 -4.39 -1.80
CA PRO A 7 3.23 -5.83 -1.84
C PRO A 7 3.20 -6.43 -0.44
N CYS A 8 2.56 -7.60 -0.31
CA CYS A 8 2.50 -8.35 0.93
C CYS A 8 2.16 -9.79 0.58
N PRO A 9 2.71 -10.81 1.29
CA PRO A 9 2.29 -12.20 1.06
C PRO A 9 0.81 -12.42 1.28
N GLU A 10 0.19 -11.60 2.15
CA GLU A 10 -1.24 -11.67 2.44
C GLU A 10 -1.99 -10.56 1.73
N THR A 11 -3.31 -10.73 1.60
CA THR A 11 -4.20 -9.70 1.09
C THR A 11 -4.68 -8.83 2.25
N GLY A 12 -4.75 -7.53 2.03
CA GLY A 12 -5.24 -6.62 3.05
C GLY A 12 -5.69 -5.30 2.47
N ASN A 13 -6.27 -4.46 3.31
CA ASN A 13 -6.73 -3.14 2.92
C ASN A 13 -5.60 -2.12 3.09
N VAL A 14 -5.41 -1.31 2.06
CA VAL A 14 -4.41 -0.22 2.07
C VAL A 14 -5.04 0.99 2.75
N ILE A 15 -4.35 1.54 3.74
CA ILE A 15 -4.78 2.74 4.46
C ILE A 15 -3.81 3.86 4.11
N LEU A 16 -4.32 4.92 3.52
CA LEU A 16 -3.52 6.08 3.14
C LEU A 16 -3.95 7.27 4.00
N ASP A 17 -3.04 7.76 4.83
CA ASP A 17 -3.31 8.91 5.73
C ASP A 17 -4.61 8.71 6.52
N GLY A 18 -4.87 7.47 6.96
CA GLY A 18 -6.04 7.12 7.74
C GLY A 18 -7.29 6.77 6.93
N ASN A 19 -7.21 6.79 5.60
CA ASN A 19 -8.35 6.52 4.72
C ASN A 19 -8.17 5.18 3.99
N ASP A 20 -9.20 4.35 4.01
CA ASP A 20 -9.20 3.03 3.34
C ASP A 20 -9.21 3.21 1.82
N GLN A 21 -8.24 2.61 1.15
CA GLN A 21 -8.09 2.66 -0.30
C GLN A 21 -8.50 1.35 -0.98
N GLY A 22 -9.01 0.38 -0.24
CA GLY A 22 -9.36 -0.92 -0.77
C GLY A 22 -8.21 -1.91 -0.69
N LEU A 23 -8.35 -3.04 -1.37
CA LEU A 23 -7.40 -4.14 -1.29
C LEU A 23 -6.07 -3.82 -1.96
N ASN A 24 -4.98 -4.40 -1.44
CA ASN A 24 -3.66 -4.21 -2.02
C ASN A 24 -3.45 -5.02 -3.30
N LYS A 25 -4.20 -6.12 -3.47
CA LYS A 25 -4.10 -6.95 -4.67
C LYS A 25 -5.44 -7.63 -4.95
N ASP A 26 -5.60 -8.12 -6.19
CA ASP A 26 -6.82 -8.78 -6.60
C ASP A 26 -6.78 -10.28 -6.28
N LYS A 27 -7.83 -11.01 -6.70
CA LYS A 27 -7.95 -12.44 -6.44
C LYS A 27 -6.87 -13.27 -7.13
N SER A 28 -6.29 -12.74 -8.20
CA SER A 28 -5.21 -13.41 -8.94
C SER A 28 -3.84 -13.10 -8.39
N GLY A 29 -3.75 -12.24 -7.37
CA GLY A 29 -2.49 -11.85 -6.78
C GLY A 29 -1.81 -10.67 -7.45
N ASN A 30 -2.48 -10.01 -8.40
CA ASN A 30 -1.93 -8.82 -9.05
C ASN A 30 -2.08 -7.61 -8.14
N LEU A 31 -0.98 -6.86 -7.99
CA LEU A 31 -1.00 -5.65 -7.17
C LEU A 31 -1.91 -4.59 -7.79
N LEU A 32 -2.68 -3.92 -6.93
CA LEU A 32 -3.60 -2.87 -7.35
C LEU A 32 -2.98 -1.51 -7.01
N PRO A 33 -2.56 -0.72 -8.02
CA PRO A 33 -1.96 0.58 -7.77
C PRO A 33 -2.94 1.54 -7.09
N LYS A 34 -2.43 2.33 -6.16
CA LYS A 34 -3.18 3.38 -5.48
C LYS A 34 -2.67 4.73 -5.91
N GLN A 35 -3.52 5.75 -5.81
CA GLN A 35 -3.18 7.11 -6.21
C GLN A 35 -3.10 8.02 -4.99
N CYS A 36 -2.19 8.99 -5.04
CA CYS A 36 -2.09 10.00 -4.00
C CYS A 36 -1.45 11.26 -4.58
N ASN A 37 -1.50 12.34 -3.82
CA ASN A 37 -0.79 13.55 -4.19
C ASN A 37 0.71 13.37 -3.94
N THR A 38 1.54 14.12 -4.65
CA THR A 38 2.97 14.16 -4.40
C THR A 38 3.23 14.66 -2.98
N GLY A 39 4.11 14.00 -2.26
CA GLY A 39 4.53 14.45 -0.94
C GLY A 39 4.59 13.36 0.10
N LEU A 40 4.63 13.77 1.36
CA LEU A 40 4.77 12.87 2.50
C LEU A 40 3.42 12.23 2.84
N HIS A 41 3.41 10.90 2.94
CA HIS A 41 2.20 10.14 3.27
C HIS A 41 2.52 9.06 4.29
N THR A 42 1.52 8.70 5.08
CA THR A 42 1.59 7.56 5.99
C THR A 42 0.71 6.45 5.42
N ILE A 43 1.32 5.29 5.20
CA ILE A 43 0.67 4.15 4.56
C ILE A 43 0.73 2.97 5.51
N ALA A 44 -0.41 2.29 5.67
CA ALA A 44 -0.52 1.08 6.48
C ALA A 44 -1.27 0.03 5.69
N LEU A 45 -1.12 -1.22 6.10
CA LEU A 45 -1.86 -2.34 5.53
C LEU A 45 -2.56 -3.11 6.64
N GLN A 46 -3.87 -3.28 6.50
CA GLN A 46 -4.66 -4.11 7.42
C GLN A 46 -4.85 -5.48 6.78
N CYS A 47 -4.14 -6.48 7.28
CA CYS A 47 -4.23 -7.83 6.75
C CYS A 47 -5.63 -8.40 6.98
N ALA A 48 -6.18 -9.04 5.95
CA ALA A 48 -7.53 -9.61 6.02
C ALA A 48 -7.66 -10.70 7.08
N ALA A 49 -6.55 -11.36 7.42
CA ALA A 49 -6.54 -12.41 8.44
C ALA A 49 -6.47 -11.86 9.86
N GLY A 50 -6.47 -10.55 10.04
CA GLY A 50 -6.39 -9.92 11.36
C GLY A 50 -4.99 -9.93 11.97
N LYS A 51 -3.99 -10.36 11.22
CA LYS A 51 -2.61 -10.38 11.69
C LYS A 51 -2.00 -8.98 11.63
N PRO A 52 -1.13 -8.61 12.57
CA PRO A 52 -0.41 -7.35 12.47
C PRO A 52 0.57 -7.38 11.31
N CYS A 53 0.80 -6.23 10.71
CA CYS A 53 1.77 -6.08 9.62
C CYS A 53 3.08 -5.51 10.14
N SER A 54 4.16 -5.88 9.49
CA SER A 54 5.49 -5.36 9.79
C SER A 54 6.06 -4.72 8.52
N PRO A 55 6.40 -3.44 8.55
CA PRO A 55 6.15 -2.49 9.64
C PRO A 55 4.66 -2.21 9.81
N PRO A 56 4.21 -1.73 10.99
CA PRO A 56 2.78 -1.42 11.17
C PRO A 56 2.32 -0.28 10.27
N GLN A 57 3.21 0.64 9.95
CA GLN A 57 2.95 1.72 9.00
C GLN A 57 4.26 2.27 8.48
N VAL A 58 4.21 2.93 7.33
CA VAL A 58 5.36 3.55 6.70
C VAL A 58 5.02 5.01 6.40
N THR A 59 5.86 5.93 6.85
CA THR A 59 5.75 7.35 6.49
C THR A 59 6.87 7.66 5.50
N ILE A 60 6.50 8.02 4.27
CA ILE A 60 7.46 8.13 3.18
C ILE A 60 7.01 9.21 2.20
N VAL A 61 7.99 9.85 1.54
CA VAL A 61 7.70 10.78 0.44
C VAL A 61 7.46 9.97 -0.83
N ILE A 62 6.31 10.22 -1.48
CA ILE A 62 5.95 9.56 -2.74
C ILE A 62 6.03 10.61 -3.83
N GLU A 63 6.99 10.42 -4.76
CA GLU A 63 7.23 11.35 -5.85
C GLU A 63 7.88 10.62 -7.02
N ASN A 64 7.80 11.22 -8.20
CA ASN A 64 8.43 10.71 -9.42
C ASN A 64 7.95 9.30 -9.79
N THR A 65 6.67 9.02 -9.55
CA THR A 65 6.05 7.73 -9.87
C THR A 65 5.10 7.88 -11.06
N ASP A 66 4.74 6.75 -11.68
CA ASP A 66 3.73 6.70 -12.72
C ASP A 66 3.01 5.34 -12.68
N PRO A 67 1.91 5.15 -13.46
CA PRO A 67 1.17 3.88 -13.42
C PRO A 67 1.98 2.65 -13.80
N ILE A 68 3.05 2.83 -14.58
CA ILE A 68 3.92 1.73 -15.03
C ILE A 68 4.99 1.45 -13.98
N SER A 69 5.44 2.47 -13.26
CA SER A 69 6.49 2.37 -12.26
C SER A 69 6.02 2.95 -10.93
N PRO A 70 5.02 2.35 -10.28
CA PRO A 70 4.57 2.81 -8.97
C PRO A 70 5.62 2.54 -7.91
N MET A 71 5.61 3.35 -6.84
CA MET A 71 6.47 3.10 -5.70
C MET A 71 6.00 1.87 -4.94
N GLU A 72 6.93 1.01 -4.55
CA GLU A 72 6.59 -0.17 -3.75
C GLU A 72 6.73 0.13 -2.28
N VAL A 73 5.65 -0.05 -1.53
CA VAL A 73 5.61 0.10 -0.07
C VAL A 73 5.29 -1.27 0.50
N ALA A 74 6.32 -2.06 0.75
CA ALA A 74 6.17 -3.47 1.09
C ALA A 74 5.81 -3.69 2.56
N PHE A 75 4.96 -4.67 2.82
CA PHE A 75 4.56 -5.11 4.16
C PHE A 75 4.66 -6.62 4.25
N GLN A 76 4.74 -7.11 5.49
CA GLN A 76 4.66 -8.54 5.78
C GLN A 76 3.71 -8.75 6.95
N CYS A 77 2.94 -9.83 6.93
CA CYS A 77 2.11 -10.22 8.06
C CYS A 77 2.94 -11.11 8.99
N VAL A 78 2.85 -10.83 10.26
CA VAL A 78 3.63 -11.53 11.28
C VAL A 78 2.74 -12.17 12.34
#